data_072bb4eda2b3ec5f4c61cf0165b3226d
#
_entry.id   072bb4eda2b3ec5f4c61cf0165b3226d
#
_cell.length_a   1.000
_cell.length_b   1.000
_cell.length_c   1.000
_cell.angle_alpha   90.00
_cell.angle_beta   90.00
_cell.angle_gamma   90.00
#
_symmetry.space_group_name_H-M   'P 1'
#
loop_
_entity.id
_entity.type
_entity.pdbx_description
1 polymer ?
#
loop_
_entity_poly.entity_id
_entity_poly.type
_entity_poly.pdbx_seq_one_letter_code
_entity_poly.pdbx_strand_id
1 'polypeptide(L)'
;MSQENVEIVRSAYEQFATTGVVAEITPDFVWDMSNFHGWPEQQVYEGAEGARTFLAAWTAAWDDWALEIDAVHDAGDKVVVRLRQRGRSKAAGMPVEMSFAQVWTLRDGRGARMDMYSDPDEALEAVGLRDG
;
A
#
# COMPACT_ATOMS: atom_id res chain seq x y z
N MET A 1 -3.96 -11.93 16.96
CA MET A 1 -5.23 -12.28 16.32
C MET A 1 -5.35 -11.53 15.02
N SER A 2 -5.78 -12.21 13.98
CA SER A 2 -5.82 -11.63 12.65
C SER A 2 -6.80 -10.46 12.53
N GLN A 3 -7.93 -10.51 13.24
CA GLN A 3 -8.88 -9.41 13.24
C GLN A 3 -8.24 -8.11 13.75
N GLU A 4 -7.36 -8.23 14.73
CA GLU A 4 -6.63 -7.07 15.26
C GLU A 4 -5.71 -6.49 14.19
N ASN A 5 -5.07 -7.34 13.39
CA ASN A 5 -4.19 -6.88 12.32
C ASN A 5 -4.98 -6.11 11.25
N VAL A 6 -6.17 -6.58 10.91
CA VAL A 6 -7.05 -5.87 9.97
C VAL A 6 -7.40 -4.48 10.51
N GLU A 7 -7.73 -4.38 11.79
CA GLU A 7 -8.08 -3.10 12.40
C GLU A 7 -6.89 -2.15 12.46
N ILE A 8 -5.70 -2.67 12.75
CA ILE A 8 -4.48 -1.87 12.76
C ILE A 8 -4.22 -1.27 11.38
N VAL A 9 -4.36 -2.09 10.35
CA VAL A 9 -4.12 -1.63 8.97
C VAL A 9 -5.18 -0.60 8.56
N ARG A 10 -6.45 -0.84 8.84
CA ARG A 10 -7.51 0.13 8.53
C ARG A 10 -7.25 1.47 9.23
N SER A 11 -6.88 1.42 10.49
CA SER A 11 -6.58 2.63 11.27
C SER A 11 -5.40 3.39 10.66
N ALA A 12 -4.38 2.67 10.18
CA ALA A 12 -3.23 3.30 9.53
C ALA A 12 -3.63 4.06 8.27
N TYR A 13 -4.53 3.51 7.46
CA TYR A 13 -5.03 4.23 6.28
C TYR A 13 -5.84 5.46 6.65
N GLU A 14 -6.66 5.38 7.69
CA GLU A 14 -7.42 6.53 8.18
C GLU A 14 -6.49 7.65 8.66
N GLN A 15 -5.44 7.28 9.39
CA GLN A 15 -4.45 8.25 9.85
C GLN A 15 -3.70 8.86 8.68
N PHE A 16 -3.34 8.05 7.70
CA PHE A 16 -2.67 8.57 6.50
C PHE A 16 -3.55 9.58 5.76
N ALA A 17 -4.84 9.29 5.63
CA ALA A 17 -5.77 10.19 4.95
C ALA A 17 -5.88 11.54 5.67
N THR A 18 -5.68 11.56 6.99
CA THR A 18 -5.78 12.77 7.80
C THR A 18 -4.45 13.52 7.90
N THR A 19 -3.35 12.79 8.06
CA THR A 19 -2.04 13.38 8.38
C THR A 19 -1.02 13.34 7.24
N GLY A 20 -1.24 12.46 6.26
CA GLY A 20 -0.27 12.23 5.19
C GLY A 20 0.94 11.43 5.62
N VAL A 21 0.93 10.85 6.82
CA VAL A 21 2.05 10.11 7.39
C VAL A 21 1.70 8.64 7.56
N VAL A 22 2.61 7.75 7.15
CA VAL A 22 2.46 6.32 7.40
C VAL A 22 2.89 6.05 8.83
N ALA A 23 1.93 5.69 9.69
CA ALA A 23 2.16 5.44 11.11
C ALA A 23 2.11 3.94 11.40
N GLU A 24 2.45 3.58 12.63
CA GLU A 24 2.37 2.19 13.10
C GLU A 24 3.27 1.23 12.32
N ILE A 25 4.49 1.68 12.01
CA ILE A 25 5.49 0.83 11.34
C ILE A 25 6.71 0.63 12.23
N THR A 26 7.43 -0.47 11.97
CA THR A 26 8.64 -0.78 12.73
C THR A 26 9.81 0.07 12.24
N PRO A 27 10.89 0.23 13.06
CA PRO A 27 12.07 0.98 12.62
C PRO A 27 12.75 0.38 11.39
N ASP A 28 12.63 -0.94 11.20
CA ASP A 28 13.22 -1.65 10.06
C ASP A 28 12.21 -1.90 8.93
N PHE A 29 11.14 -1.12 8.90
CA PHE A 29 10.08 -1.25 7.90
C PHE A 29 10.66 -1.20 6.48
N VAL A 30 10.09 -2.04 5.59
CA VAL A 30 10.46 -2.08 4.18
C VAL A 30 9.21 -1.87 3.33
N TRP A 31 9.31 -0.94 2.40
CA TRP A 31 8.29 -0.71 1.36
C TRP A 31 8.86 -1.23 0.05
N ASP A 32 8.27 -2.28 -0.50
CA ASP A 32 8.81 -2.98 -1.67
C ASP A 32 7.88 -2.81 -2.87
N MET A 33 8.41 -2.23 -3.94
CA MET A 33 7.70 -1.98 -5.19
C MET A 33 8.05 -2.98 -6.29
N SER A 34 8.83 -4.02 -5.98
CA SER A 34 9.30 -4.98 -6.98
C SER A 34 8.17 -5.71 -7.72
N ASN A 35 7.01 -5.81 -7.09
CA ASN A 35 5.85 -6.47 -7.67
C ASN A 35 4.87 -5.50 -8.32
N PHE A 36 5.24 -4.24 -8.38
CA PHE A 36 4.41 -3.22 -9.05
C PHE A 36 5.01 -2.95 -10.42
N HIS A 37 4.37 -3.49 -11.44
CA HIS A 37 4.85 -3.37 -12.81
C HIS A 37 4.72 -1.94 -13.32
N GLY A 38 5.78 -1.43 -13.90
CA GLY A 38 5.79 -0.10 -14.46
C GLY A 38 6.24 1.02 -13.52
N TRP A 39 6.63 0.69 -12.29
CA TRP A 39 7.20 1.70 -11.40
C TRP A 39 8.66 1.95 -11.80
N PRO A 40 9.00 3.15 -12.27
CA PRO A 40 10.32 3.40 -12.86
C PRO A 40 11.40 3.84 -11.87
N GLU A 41 11.00 4.09 -10.62
CA GLU A 41 11.91 4.61 -9.61
C GLU A 41 12.53 3.47 -8.79
N GLN A 42 13.12 3.82 -7.66
CA GLN A 42 13.70 2.88 -6.74
C GLN A 42 12.67 1.81 -6.34
N GLN A 43 13.10 0.56 -6.23
CA GLN A 43 12.18 -0.54 -5.95
C GLN A 43 11.98 -0.80 -4.47
N VAL A 44 12.98 -0.57 -3.63
CA VAL A 44 12.90 -0.85 -2.20
C VAL A 44 13.21 0.41 -1.41
N TYR A 45 12.36 0.71 -0.45
CA TYR A 45 12.48 1.87 0.44
C TYR A 45 12.48 1.38 1.88
N GLU A 46 13.35 1.93 2.73
CA GLU A 46 13.53 1.44 4.09
C GLU A 46 13.15 2.48 5.13
N GLY A 47 12.49 2.01 6.18
CA GLY A 47 12.10 2.81 7.33
C GLY A 47 11.03 3.85 7.04
N ALA A 48 10.74 4.67 8.03
CA ALA A 48 9.74 5.74 7.89
C ALA A 48 10.18 6.77 6.85
N GLU A 49 11.48 7.05 6.79
CA GLU A 49 12.02 7.98 5.81
C GLU A 49 11.87 7.45 4.38
N GLY A 50 12.11 6.14 4.19
CA GLY A 50 11.91 5.50 2.90
C GLY A 50 10.47 5.55 2.45
N ALA A 51 9.54 5.28 3.37
CA ALA A 51 8.10 5.37 3.06
C ALA A 51 7.72 6.80 2.65
N ARG A 52 8.26 7.79 3.34
CA ARG A 52 8.00 9.19 3.01
C ARG A 52 8.57 9.55 1.63
N THR A 53 9.75 9.06 1.32
CA THR A 53 10.39 9.28 0.01
C THR A 53 9.53 8.68 -1.11
N PHE A 54 9.05 7.45 -0.92
CA PHE A 54 8.18 6.83 -1.91
C PHE A 54 6.91 7.65 -2.11
N LEU A 55 6.24 8.02 -1.02
CA LEU A 55 4.97 8.73 -1.12
C LEU A 55 5.12 10.09 -1.78
N ALA A 56 6.22 10.79 -1.52
CA ALA A 56 6.49 12.05 -2.18
C ALA A 56 6.63 11.86 -3.70
N ALA A 57 7.34 10.81 -4.12
CA ALA A 57 7.50 10.52 -5.55
C ALA A 57 6.18 10.08 -6.18
N TRP A 58 5.41 9.25 -5.48
CA TRP A 58 4.14 8.76 -5.98
C TRP A 58 3.12 9.88 -6.15
N THR A 59 2.90 10.68 -5.10
CA THR A 59 1.89 11.73 -5.13
C THR A 59 2.28 12.90 -6.03
N ALA A 60 3.58 13.11 -6.24
CA ALA A 60 4.06 14.17 -7.12
C ALA A 60 3.63 13.97 -8.58
N ALA A 61 3.28 12.75 -8.97
CA ALA A 61 2.86 12.45 -10.33
C ALA A 61 1.39 12.76 -10.60
N TRP A 62 0.61 13.11 -9.58
CA TRP A 62 -0.84 13.21 -9.69
C TRP A 62 -1.39 14.53 -9.17
N ASP A 63 -2.41 15.05 -9.85
CA ASP A 63 -3.27 16.11 -9.33
C ASP A 63 -4.57 15.47 -8.88
N ASP A 64 -5.25 16.06 -7.90
CA ASP A 64 -6.56 15.59 -7.41
C ASP A 64 -6.52 14.11 -7.00
N TRP A 65 -5.44 13.69 -6.37
CA TRP A 65 -5.23 12.31 -5.97
C TRP A 65 -6.20 11.89 -4.86
N ALA A 66 -6.86 10.74 -5.07
CA ALA A 66 -7.77 10.16 -4.08
C ALA A 66 -7.55 8.65 -4.03
N LEU A 67 -7.66 8.09 -2.85
CA LEU A 67 -7.43 6.66 -2.63
C LEU A 67 -8.63 6.09 -1.89
N GLU A 68 -9.19 4.97 -2.41
CA GLU A 68 -10.31 4.28 -1.80
C GLU A 68 -9.92 2.83 -1.50
N ILE A 69 -10.40 2.31 -0.37
CA ILE A 69 -10.24 0.90 -0.03
C ILE A 69 -11.42 0.14 -0.61
N ASP A 70 -11.15 -0.82 -1.50
CA ASP A 70 -12.18 -1.68 -2.06
C ASP A 70 -12.43 -2.90 -1.19
N ALA A 71 -11.38 -3.48 -0.60
CA ALA A 71 -11.53 -4.66 0.24
C ALA A 71 -10.29 -4.83 1.12
N VAL A 72 -10.48 -5.47 2.26
CA VAL A 72 -9.38 -5.84 3.16
C VAL A 72 -9.51 -7.34 3.43
N HIS A 73 -8.43 -8.07 3.22
CA HIS A 73 -8.39 -9.52 3.40
C HIS A 73 -7.44 -9.90 4.52
N ASP A 74 -7.94 -10.70 5.44
CA ASP A 74 -7.18 -11.21 6.57
C ASP A 74 -6.40 -12.47 6.14
N ALA A 75 -5.09 -12.44 6.26
CA ALA A 75 -4.23 -13.58 5.93
C ALA A 75 -3.29 -13.92 7.10
N GLY A 76 -3.78 -13.78 8.33
CA GLY A 76 -3.01 -14.09 9.54
C GLY A 76 -2.08 -12.94 9.91
N ASP A 77 -0.78 -13.15 9.81
CA ASP A 77 0.20 -12.10 10.07
C ASP A 77 0.33 -11.11 8.90
N LYS A 78 -0.39 -11.37 7.82
CA LYS A 78 -0.43 -10.48 6.67
C LYS A 78 -1.86 -10.00 6.43
N VAL A 79 -1.97 -8.79 5.90
CA VAL A 79 -3.26 -8.20 5.52
C VAL A 79 -3.12 -7.68 4.10
N VAL A 80 -4.05 -8.10 3.22
CA VAL A 80 -4.08 -7.61 1.85
C VAL A 80 -5.14 -6.53 1.76
N VAL A 81 -4.75 -5.35 1.27
CA VAL A 81 -5.68 -4.24 1.05
C VAL A 81 -5.79 -4.01 -0.45
N ARG A 82 -7.01 -4.15 -0.98
CA ARG A 82 -7.27 -3.84 -2.39
C ARG A 82 -7.69 -2.39 -2.46
N LEU A 83 -7.04 -1.65 -3.35
CA LEU A 83 -7.18 -0.20 -3.41
C LEU A 83 -7.54 0.24 -4.81
N ARG A 84 -8.26 1.35 -4.89
CA ARG A 84 -8.53 2.04 -6.13
C ARG A 84 -8.09 3.48 -5.97
N GLN A 85 -7.28 3.93 -6.89
CA GLN A 85 -6.75 5.27 -6.92
C GLN A 85 -7.32 6.03 -8.09
N ARG A 86 -7.68 7.28 -7.86
CA ARG A 86 -8.08 8.20 -8.90
C ARG A 86 -7.20 9.43 -8.83
N GLY A 87 -6.94 10.02 -9.97
CA GLY A 87 -6.16 11.24 -10.03
C GLY A 87 -6.03 11.69 -11.47
N ARG A 88 -5.41 12.85 -11.63
CA ARG A 88 -5.09 13.38 -12.95
C ARG A 88 -3.58 13.31 -13.12
N SER A 89 -3.12 12.63 -14.16
CA SER A 89 -1.69 12.56 -14.44
C SER A 89 -1.16 13.94 -14.82
N LYS A 90 -0.14 14.42 -14.10
CA LYS A 90 0.46 15.72 -14.41
C LYS A 90 1.11 15.72 -15.78
N ALA A 91 1.73 14.61 -16.16
CA ALA A 91 2.42 14.50 -17.45
C ALA A 91 1.47 14.55 -18.63
N ALA A 92 0.32 13.87 -18.53
CA ALA A 92 -0.63 13.75 -19.63
C ALA A 92 -1.85 14.65 -19.49
N GLY A 93 -2.11 15.18 -18.29
CA GLY A 93 -3.29 15.98 -18.01
C GLY A 93 -4.61 15.23 -18.08
N MET A 94 -4.54 13.90 -18.03
CA MET A 94 -5.72 13.04 -18.20
C MET A 94 -6.11 12.38 -16.88
N PRO A 95 -7.43 12.20 -16.65
CA PRO A 95 -7.88 11.45 -15.48
C PRO A 95 -7.49 9.98 -15.64
N VAL A 96 -7.03 9.39 -14.53
CA VAL A 96 -6.60 7.99 -14.49
C VAL A 96 -7.22 7.33 -13.27
N GLU A 97 -7.74 6.13 -13.45
CA GLU A 97 -8.20 5.29 -12.35
C GLU A 97 -7.42 3.99 -12.41
N MET A 98 -6.88 3.57 -11.28
CA MET A 98 -6.10 2.33 -11.24
C MET A 98 -6.42 1.54 -9.98
N SER A 99 -6.48 0.21 -10.13
CA SER A 99 -6.64 -0.70 -9.01
C SER A 99 -5.33 -1.39 -8.74
N PHE A 100 -5.00 -1.54 -7.46
CA PHE A 100 -3.79 -2.25 -7.06
C PHE A 100 -3.98 -2.81 -5.66
N ALA A 101 -2.98 -3.47 -5.12
CA ALA A 101 -3.06 -4.03 -3.77
C ALA A 101 -1.78 -3.81 -3.01
N GLN A 102 -1.92 -3.72 -1.70
CA GLN A 102 -0.80 -3.64 -0.77
C GLN A 102 -0.90 -4.80 0.20
N VAL A 103 0.20 -5.55 0.34
CA VAL A 103 0.29 -6.65 1.29
C VAL A 103 1.12 -6.16 2.47
N TRP A 104 0.47 -6.04 3.62
CA TRP A 104 1.13 -5.63 4.86
C TRP A 104 1.50 -6.87 5.66
N THR A 105 2.76 -6.95 6.06
CA THR A 105 3.22 -7.96 7.02
C THR A 105 3.36 -7.27 8.35
N LEU A 106 2.69 -7.80 9.38
CA LEU A 106 2.69 -7.19 10.70
C LEU A 106 3.54 -7.99 11.68
N ARG A 107 4.17 -7.27 12.60
CA ARG A 107 4.99 -7.84 13.65
C ARG A 107 4.73 -7.01 14.91
N ASP A 108 4.24 -7.68 15.94
CA ASP A 108 3.92 -7.05 17.22
C ASP A 108 2.99 -5.83 17.07
N GLY A 109 1.98 -5.95 16.23
CA GLY A 109 0.99 -4.90 16.04
C GLY A 109 1.45 -3.73 15.19
N ARG A 110 2.56 -3.88 14.46
CA ARG A 110 3.10 -2.82 13.59
C ARG A 110 3.41 -3.36 12.21
N GLY A 111 3.30 -2.52 11.22
CA GLY A 111 3.70 -2.88 9.86
C GLY A 111 5.22 -3.01 9.79
N ALA A 112 5.70 -4.21 9.49
CA ALA A 112 7.13 -4.48 9.33
C ALA A 112 7.55 -4.47 7.88
N ARG A 113 6.59 -4.71 6.97
CA ARG A 113 6.85 -4.75 5.54
C ARG A 113 5.56 -4.48 4.77
N MET A 114 5.69 -3.80 3.66
CA MET A 114 4.59 -3.63 2.72
C MET A 114 5.09 -3.96 1.33
N ASP A 115 4.44 -4.92 0.68
CA ASP A 115 4.70 -5.29 -0.71
C ASP A 115 3.54 -4.78 -1.56
N MET A 116 3.85 -3.94 -2.54
CA MET A 116 2.83 -3.37 -3.40
C MET A 116 2.75 -4.14 -4.71
N TYR A 117 1.55 -4.51 -5.09
CA TYR A 117 1.28 -5.30 -6.30
C TYR A 117 0.43 -4.48 -7.24
N SER A 118 0.83 -4.45 -8.51
CA SER A 118 0.01 -3.79 -9.53
C SER A 118 -1.23 -4.61 -9.88
N ASP A 119 -1.18 -5.92 -9.65
CA ASP A 119 -2.31 -6.83 -9.89
C ASP A 119 -2.84 -7.35 -8.55
N PRO A 120 -4.06 -6.97 -8.14
CA PRO A 120 -4.62 -7.46 -6.88
C PRO A 120 -4.73 -8.98 -6.78
N ASP A 121 -4.93 -9.67 -7.90
CA ASP A 121 -5.01 -11.13 -7.88
C ASP A 121 -3.66 -11.76 -7.54
N GLU A 122 -2.56 -11.17 -8.02
CA GLU A 122 -1.22 -11.64 -7.65
C GLU A 122 -0.97 -11.46 -6.16
N ALA A 123 -1.46 -10.37 -5.57
CA ALA A 123 -1.31 -10.14 -4.15
C ALA A 123 -2.04 -11.20 -3.33
N LEU A 124 -3.28 -11.53 -3.71
CA LEU A 124 -4.05 -12.57 -3.03
C LEU A 124 -3.38 -13.93 -3.16
N GLU A 125 -2.87 -14.23 -4.34
CA GLU A 125 -2.16 -15.47 -4.60
C GLU A 125 -0.90 -15.60 -3.75
N ALA A 126 -0.16 -14.49 -3.60
CA ALA A 126 1.08 -14.47 -2.83
C ALA A 126 0.87 -14.83 -1.37
N VAL A 127 -0.32 -14.56 -0.81
CA VAL A 127 -0.63 -14.89 0.58
C VAL A 127 -1.54 -16.10 0.71
N GLY A 128 -1.81 -16.81 -0.39
CA GLY A 128 -2.59 -18.05 -0.37
C GLY A 128 -4.10 -17.84 -0.28
N LEU A 129 -4.60 -16.67 -0.64
CA LEU A 129 -6.03 -16.33 -0.55
C LEU A 129 -6.75 -16.35 -1.89
N ARG A 130 -6.09 -16.74 -2.94
CA ARG A 130 -6.71 -16.73 -4.26
C ARG A 130 -7.83 -17.77 -4.33
N ASP A 131 -9.01 -17.33 -4.75
CA ASP A 131 -10.11 -18.20 -5.03
C ASP A 131 -9.87 -18.89 -6.36
N GLY A 132 -10.01 -20.18 -6.35
CA GLY A 132 -9.75 -21.01 -7.51
C GLY A 132 -10.51 -20.65 -8.77
#